data_cbe9075ab37c29c089bbf9dce094410d
#
_entry.id   cbe9075ab37c29c089bbf9dce094410d
#
_cell.length_a   1.000
_cell.length_b   1.000
_cell.length_c   1.000
_cell.angle_alpha   90.00
_cell.angle_beta   90.00
_cell.angle_gamma   90.00
#
_symmetry.space_group_name_H-M   'P 1'
#
loop_
_entity.id
_entity.type
_entity.pdbx_description
1 polymer ?
#
loop_
_entity_poly.entity_id
_entity_poly.type
_entity_poly.pdbx_seq_one_letter_code
_entity_poly.pdbx_strand_id
1 'polypeptide(L)'
;MKFGYFDDKAKEYVITTPHTPLPWINYLGSNDFFSLISNTCGGYSFYKDAKLLRITRYRYNNIPADSNGKYYYINDDGVIWNPGTMPSATETDTYECRHGLGYSRFCSSKNNLKAELLVFVPSDASCEINCLKLKNNSETEKNISLFSYVEFCLWNAVDDASNFQRNLSIGEVEVQGSTIYHKTEYRERRKHYSFFTVNTQVDNYDTNRDAFLGAGNGNAFPEAVCKKKCSNSIASGWYPIAAHQIDLTLLPGEEKEFVFMLGYCENPADDKWEAPGIINKTSAKALIERFNTMEKAMQAFAELKNYWETLLARFAVVSENE
;
A
#
# COMPACT_ATOMS: atom_id res chain seq x y z
N MET A 1 -3.34 -21.20 -22.00
CA MET A 1 -2.79 -21.25 -20.62
C MET A 1 -3.88 -20.69 -19.71
N LYS A 2 -4.23 -21.36 -18.63
CA LYS A 2 -5.28 -20.89 -17.71
C LYS A 2 -4.55 -20.10 -16.60
N PHE A 3 -4.84 -18.81 -16.47
CA PHE A 3 -4.18 -17.92 -15.49
C PHE A 3 -4.91 -17.89 -14.14
N GLY A 4 -6.14 -18.41 -14.08
CA GLY A 4 -6.96 -18.38 -12.87
C GLY A 4 -8.33 -19.03 -13.09
N TYR A 5 -9.21 -18.88 -12.10
CA TYR A 5 -10.57 -19.42 -12.11
C TYR A 5 -11.49 -18.60 -11.19
N PHE A 6 -12.81 -18.69 -11.41
CA PHE A 6 -13.80 -18.14 -10.49
C PHE A 6 -14.03 -19.10 -9.32
N ASP A 7 -13.98 -18.58 -8.11
CA ASP A 7 -14.45 -19.22 -6.89
C ASP A 7 -15.82 -18.63 -6.55
N ASP A 8 -16.88 -19.22 -7.08
CA ASP A 8 -18.25 -18.71 -6.93
C ASP A 8 -18.70 -18.70 -5.47
N LYS A 9 -18.21 -19.65 -4.66
CA LYS A 9 -18.55 -19.72 -3.24
C LYS A 9 -17.94 -18.55 -2.46
N ALA A 10 -16.70 -18.21 -2.76
CA ALA A 10 -16.00 -17.07 -2.14
C ALA A 10 -16.35 -15.74 -2.83
N LYS A 11 -16.96 -15.78 -4.03
CA LYS A 11 -17.18 -14.64 -4.93
C LYS A 11 -15.86 -13.91 -5.25
N GLU A 12 -14.87 -14.70 -5.61
CA GLU A 12 -13.51 -14.24 -5.92
C GLU A 12 -13.07 -14.73 -7.30
N TYR A 13 -12.26 -13.93 -7.98
CA TYR A 13 -11.45 -14.43 -9.08
C TYR A 13 -10.05 -14.76 -8.56
N VAL A 14 -9.67 -16.02 -8.67
CA VAL A 14 -8.41 -16.55 -8.18
C VAL A 14 -7.39 -16.56 -9.32
N ILE A 15 -6.28 -15.85 -9.15
CA ILE A 15 -5.17 -15.76 -10.10
C ILE A 15 -4.03 -16.59 -9.54
N THR A 16 -3.59 -17.60 -10.31
CA THR A 16 -2.62 -18.62 -9.85
C THR A 16 -1.20 -18.37 -10.36
N THR A 17 -0.98 -17.30 -11.10
CA THR A 17 0.35 -16.90 -11.61
C THR A 17 0.46 -15.38 -11.69
N PRO A 18 1.60 -14.79 -11.30
CA PRO A 18 1.82 -13.36 -11.46
C PRO A 18 1.99 -12.94 -12.93
N HIS A 19 2.31 -13.89 -13.82
CA HIS A 19 2.63 -13.65 -15.23
C HIS A 19 1.39 -13.63 -16.11
N THR A 20 0.45 -12.74 -15.82
CA THR A 20 -0.70 -12.47 -16.67
C THR A 20 -0.28 -11.63 -17.89
N PRO A 21 -1.00 -11.71 -19.03
CA PRO A 21 -0.63 -10.96 -20.26
C PRO A 21 -0.63 -9.44 -20.07
N LEU A 22 -1.48 -8.95 -19.17
CA LEU A 22 -1.61 -7.56 -18.73
C LEU A 22 -1.86 -7.57 -17.22
N PRO A 23 -1.62 -6.47 -16.50
CA PRO A 23 -2.04 -6.36 -15.11
C PRO A 23 -3.56 -6.56 -14.99
N TRP A 24 -3.98 -7.55 -14.21
CA TRP A 24 -5.39 -7.76 -13.89
C TRP A 24 -5.72 -7.03 -12.60
N ILE A 25 -6.61 -6.06 -12.71
CA ILE A 25 -6.86 -5.10 -11.65
C ILE A 25 -8.18 -5.34 -10.93
N ASN A 26 -8.23 -4.95 -9.66
CA ASN A 26 -9.42 -4.81 -8.87
C ASN A 26 -9.62 -3.36 -8.43
N TYR A 27 -10.88 -2.91 -8.38
CA TYR A 27 -11.26 -1.60 -7.86
C TYR A 27 -11.72 -1.75 -6.42
N LEU A 28 -11.12 -0.98 -5.52
CA LEU A 28 -11.44 -0.94 -4.10
C LEU A 28 -12.07 0.41 -3.78
N GLY A 29 -13.05 0.40 -2.86
CA GLY A 29 -13.76 1.61 -2.46
C GLY A 29 -15.16 1.74 -3.07
N SER A 30 -15.97 2.60 -2.48
CA SER A 30 -17.38 2.74 -2.88
C SER A 30 -17.95 4.15 -2.74
N ASN A 31 -17.29 5.06 -2.02
CA ASN A 31 -17.78 6.42 -1.76
C ASN A 31 -16.78 7.47 -2.25
N ASP A 32 -15.89 7.89 -1.39
CA ASP A 32 -14.99 9.02 -1.66
C ASP A 32 -13.53 8.58 -1.84
N PHE A 33 -13.11 7.50 -1.18
CA PHE A 33 -11.75 6.98 -1.28
C PHE A 33 -11.73 5.71 -2.14
N PHE A 34 -10.82 5.70 -3.10
CA PHE A 34 -10.69 4.60 -4.05
C PHE A 34 -9.25 4.16 -4.21
N SER A 35 -9.09 2.89 -4.53
CA SER A 35 -7.79 2.32 -4.87
C SER A 35 -7.94 1.35 -6.05
N LEU A 36 -6.95 1.33 -6.93
CA LEU A 36 -6.73 0.25 -7.87
C LEU A 36 -5.60 -0.61 -7.36
N ILE A 37 -5.73 -1.91 -7.52
CA ILE A 37 -4.66 -2.85 -7.23
C ILE A 37 -4.64 -3.95 -8.29
N SER A 38 -3.46 -4.23 -8.85
CA SER A 38 -3.26 -5.32 -9.79
C SER A 38 -2.95 -6.63 -9.06
N ASN A 39 -2.94 -7.71 -9.82
CA ASN A 39 -2.50 -9.02 -9.33
C ASN A 39 -1.04 -9.03 -8.85
N THR A 40 -0.23 -8.02 -9.19
CA THR A 40 1.16 -7.87 -8.73
C THR A 40 1.38 -6.71 -7.76
N CYS A 41 0.33 -6.21 -7.12
CA CYS A 41 0.33 -5.06 -6.21
C CYS A 41 0.63 -3.70 -6.85
N GLY A 42 0.66 -3.59 -8.17
CA GLY A 42 0.68 -2.32 -8.87
C GLY A 42 -0.64 -1.55 -8.72
N GLY A 43 -0.61 -0.24 -8.89
CA GLY A 43 -1.81 0.56 -8.82
C GLY A 43 -1.64 1.86 -8.02
N TYR A 44 -2.75 2.49 -7.71
CA TYR A 44 -2.76 3.80 -7.04
C TYR A 44 -4.04 4.04 -6.25
N SER A 45 -3.98 5.02 -5.36
CA SER A 45 -5.12 5.46 -4.55
C SER A 45 -5.43 6.93 -4.82
N PHE A 46 -6.70 7.30 -4.70
CA PHE A 46 -7.18 8.66 -4.92
C PHE A 46 -8.42 8.95 -4.08
N TYR A 47 -8.70 10.25 -3.88
CA TYR A 47 -9.89 10.74 -3.22
C TYR A 47 -10.79 11.45 -4.23
N LYS A 48 -12.02 11.00 -4.43
CA LYS A 48 -13.03 11.52 -5.36
C LYS A 48 -12.61 11.58 -6.83
N ASP A 49 -11.47 12.19 -7.14
CA ASP A 49 -11.02 12.44 -8.51
C ASP A 49 -9.62 11.85 -8.75
N ALA A 50 -9.55 10.85 -9.63
CA ALA A 50 -8.31 10.14 -9.94
C ALA A 50 -7.24 11.00 -10.64
N LYS A 51 -7.62 12.15 -11.20
CA LYS A 51 -6.71 13.10 -11.84
C LYS A 51 -6.26 14.20 -10.90
N LEU A 52 -7.17 14.79 -10.13
CA LEU A 52 -6.92 16.01 -9.35
C LEU A 52 -6.64 15.78 -7.86
N LEU A 53 -7.05 14.61 -7.33
CA LEU A 53 -6.85 14.22 -5.94
C LEU A 53 -6.19 12.81 -5.85
N ARG A 54 -5.19 12.59 -6.71
CA ARG A 54 -4.36 11.39 -6.71
C ARG A 54 -3.42 11.40 -5.50
N ILE A 55 -3.46 10.34 -4.71
CA ILE A 55 -2.67 10.21 -3.47
C ILE A 55 -1.32 9.56 -3.75
N THR A 56 -1.33 8.42 -4.46
CA THR A 56 -0.11 7.70 -4.79
C THR A 56 0.22 7.78 -6.28
N ARG A 57 1.50 7.80 -6.57
CA ARG A 57 2.01 7.91 -7.95
C ARG A 57 1.84 6.59 -8.69
N TYR A 58 1.41 6.69 -9.95
CA TYR A 58 1.38 5.58 -10.91
C TYR A 58 1.58 6.12 -12.33
N ARG A 59 2.50 5.53 -13.07
CA ARG A 59 2.80 5.90 -14.45
C ARG A 59 2.48 4.73 -15.38
N TYR A 60 1.58 4.97 -16.33
CA TYR A 60 1.07 3.93 -17.23
C TYR A 60 2.08 3.40 -18.24
N ASN A 61 3.10 4.18 -18.56
CA ASN A 61 4.09 3.86 -19.61
C ASN A 61 5.45 3.44 -19.04
N ASN A 62 5.47 2.85 -17.85
CA ASN A 62 6.70 2.36 -17.27
C ASN A 62 7.10 0.99 -17.85
N ILE A 63 8.41 0.73 -17.84
CA ILE A 63 8.99 -0.58 -18.13
C ILE A 63 9.84 -1.00 -16.93
N PRO A 64 9.58 -2.17 -16.32
CA PRO A 64 8.47 -3.08 -16.63
C PRO A 64 7.10 -2.46 -16.34
N ALA A 65 6.07 -2.93 -17.03
CA ALA A 65 4.70 -2.53 -16.78
C ALA A 65 4.32 -2.83 -15.33
N ASP A 66 3.41 -2.04 -14.77
CA ASP A 66 2.91 -2.19 -13.40
C ASP A 66 3.98 -2.01 -12.30
N SER A 67 4.98 -1.19 -12.56
CA SER A 67 6.12 -0.99 -11.66
C SER A 67 5.92 0.06 -10.56
N ASN A 68 4.77 0.72 -10.52
CA ASN A 68 4.38 1.64 -9.45
C ASN A 68 3.21 1.08 -8.67
N GLY A 69 3.28 1.20 -7.36
CA GLY A 69 2.24 0.68 -6.46
C GLY A 69 2.56 0.93 -5.00
N LYS A 70 1.96 0.11 -4.16
CA LYS A 70 2.19 0.06 -2.73
C LYS A 70 2.85 -1.28 -2.44
N TYR A 71 4.09 -1.25 -1.98
CA TYR A 71 4.92 -2.43 -1.93
C TYR A 71 5.38 -2.76 -0.51
N TYR A 72 5.50 -4.05 -0.26
CA TYR A 72 6.12 -4.61 0.93
C TYR A 72 7.29 -5.47 0.47
N TYR A 73 8.51 -5.04 0.81
CA TYR A 73 9.71 -5.83 0.54
C TYR A 73 10.04 -6.65 1.77
N ILE A 74 10.33 -7.90 1.55
CA ILE A 74 10.79 -8.82 2.58
C ILE A 74 12.23 -9.19 2.21
N ASN A 75 13.17 -8.86 3.08
CA ASN A 75 14.56 -9.30 2.96
C ASN A 75 14.79 -10.40 3.99
N ASP A 76 14.79 -11.65 3.51
CA ASP A 76 15.07 -12.86 4.26
C ASP A 76 16.49 -13.33 3.92
N ASP A 77 17.44 -12.95 4.75
CA ASP A 77 18.88 -13.29 4.61
C ASP A 77 19.48 -12.95 3.23
N GLY A 78 19.14 -11.77 2.69
CA GLY A 78 19.62 -11.29 1.40
C GLY A 78 18.73 -11.69 0.22
N VAL A 79 17.77 -12.56 0.40
CA VAL A 79 16.73 -12.84 -0.60
C VAL A 79 15.62 -11.82 -0.47
N ILE A 80 15.50 -10.94 -1.46
CA ILE A 80 14.49 -9.87 -1.50
C ILE A 80 13.33 -10.32 -2.36
N TRP A 81 12.12 -10.27 -1.81
CA TRP A 81 10.89 -10.62 -2.51
C TRP A 81 9.70 -9.81 -2.01
N ASN A 82 8.56 -9.90 -2.72
CA ASN A 82 7.35 -9.14 -2.43
C ASN A 82 6.13 -10.09 -2.44
N PRO A 83 5.11 -9.88 -1.59
CA PRO A 83 3.89 -10.71 -1.58
C PRO A 83 3.16 -10.75 -2.92
N GLY A 84 3.18 -9.65 -3.70
CA GLY A 84 2.62 -9.57 -5.06
C GLY A 84 3.61 -9.86 -6.17
N THR A 85 4.83 -10.33 -5.85
CA THR A 85 5.93 -10.60 -6.79
C THR A 85 6.63 -9.33 -7.30
N MET A 86 5.90 -8.32 -7.73
CA MET A 86 6.49 -7.03 -8.11
C MET A 86 6.73 -6.14 -6.88
N PRO A 87 7.73 -5.23 -6.92
CA PRO A 87 8.55 -4.85 -8.07
C PRO A 87 9.87 -5.64 -8.18
N SER A 88 10.25 -6.48 -7.19
CA SER A 88 11.51 -7.25 -7.27
C SER A 88 11.51 -8.28 -8.41
N ALA A 89 10.34 -8.71 -8.83
CA ALA A 89 10.14 -9.80 -9.78
C ALA A 89 10.84 -11.12 -9.36
N THR A 90 11.14 -11.27 -8.06
CA THR A 90 11.71 -12.50 -7.51
C THR A 90 10.64 -13.58 -7.52
N GLU A 91 10.93 -14.70 -8.16
CA GLU A 91 10.03 -15.84 -8.18
C GLU A 91 9.79 -16.36 -6.76
N THR A 92 8.51 -16.50 -6.39
CA THR A 92 8.06 -17.09 -5.14
C THR A 92 7.82 -18.59 -5.29
N ASP A 93 7.93 -19.34 -4.20
CA ASP A 93 7.72 -20.79 -4.22
C ASP A 93 6.24 -21.12 -4.42
N THR A 94 5.35 -20.25 -3.88
CA THR A 94 3.91 -20.27 -4.11
C THR A 94 3.40 -18.86 -4.37
N TYR A 95 2.36 -18.75 -5.19
CA TYR A 95 1.71 -17.47 -5.47
C TYR A 95 0.22 -17.68 -5.72
N GLU A 96 -0.59 -16.87 -5.07
CA GLU A 96 -2.02 -16.75 -5.32
C GLU A 96 -2.46 -15.32 -5.07
N CYS A 97 -3.21 -14.75 -6.02
CA CYS A 97 -3.92 -13.50 -5.82
C CYS A 97 -5.43 -13.76 -5.96
N ARG A 98 -6.22 -13.23 -5.04
CA ARG A 98 -7.67 -13.30 -5.04
C ARG A 98 -8.26 -11.91 -5.11
N HIS A 99 -8.96 -11.62 -6.18
CA HIS A 99 -9.73 -10.40 -6.34
C HIS A 99 -11.18 -10.67 -5.95
N GLY A 100 -11.59 -10.12 -4.81
CA GLY A 100 -12.94 -10.22 -4.28
C GLY A 100 -13.71 -8.91 -4.41
N LEU A 101 -14.90 -8.87 -3.85
CA LEU A 101 -15.79 -7.72 -3.87
C LEU A 101 -15.27 -6.62 -2.92
N GLY A 102 -14.56 -5.63 -3.48
CA GLY A 102 -13.99 -4.51 -2.74
C GLY A 102 -12.72 -4.82 -1.96
N TYR A 103 -12.07 -5.95 -2.21
CA TYR A 103 -10.78 -6.31 -1.59
C TYR A 103 -9.93 -7.16 -2.52
N SER A 104 -8.63 -7.21 -2.22
CA SER A 104 -7.70 -8.14 -2.86
C SER A 104 -6.85 -8.82 -1.79
N ARG A 105 -6.55 -10.10 -2.00
CA ARG A 105 -5.70 -10.88 -1.11
C ARG A 105 -4.58 -11.51 -1.90
N PHE A 106 -3.35 -11.43 -1.37
CA PHE A 106 -2.16 -12.08 -1.90
C PHE A 106 -1.67 -13.09 -0.87
N CYS A 107 -1.38 -14.30 -1.34
CA CYS A 107 -0.80 -15.34 -0.53
C CYS A 107 0.39 -15.92 -1.30
N SER A 108 1.58 -15.74 -0.77
CA SER A 108 2.81 -16.19 -1.40
C SER A 108 3.80 -16.69 -0.35
N SER A 109 4.74 -17.51 -0.78
CA SER A 109 5.82 -17.97 0.09
C SER A 109 7.15 -17.98 -0.63
N LYS A 110 8.23 -17.78 0.14
CA LYS A 110 9.61 -17.93 -0.30
C LYS A 110 10.44 -18.48 0.85
N ASN A 111 11.26 -19.51 0.58
CA ASN A 111 12.14 -20.11 1.57
C ASN A 111 11.43 -20.49 2.90
N ASN A 112 10.25 -21.08 2.83
CA ASN A 112 9.39 -21.41 3.99
C ASN A 112 8.93 -20.19 4.82
N LEU A 113 9.08 -18.98 4.34
CA LEU A 113 8.43 -17.80 4.88
C LEU A 113 7.17 -17.52 4.06
N LYS A 114 6.01 -17.53 4.71
CA LYS A 114 4.71 -17.25 4.09
C LYS A 114 4.32 -15.80 4.37
N ALA A 115 3.83 -15.09 3.35
CA ALA A 115 3.20 -13.78 3.47
C ALA A 115 1.74 -13.84 3.01
N GLU A 116 0.86 -13.26 3.80
CA GLU A 116 -0.53 -13.01 3.43
C GLU A 116 -0.79 -11.51 3.54
N LEU A 117 -1.22 -10.89 2.44
CA LEU A 117 -1.54 -9.48 2.36
C LEU A 117 -3.00 -9.32 1.93
N LEU A 118 -3.83 -8.75 2.81
CA LEU A 118 -5.20 -8.36 2.51
C LEU A 118 -5.25 -6.84 2.34
N VAL A 119 -5.79 -6.36 1.22
CA VAL A 119 -5.93 -4.94 0.90
C VAL A 119 -7.40 -4.62 0.66
N PHE A 120 -7.93 -3.62 1.34
CA PHE A 120 -9.30 -3.17 1.17
C PHE A 120 -9.49 -1.69 1.56
N VAL A 121 -10.59 -1.11 1.13
CA VAL A 121 -11.04 0.23 1.50
C VAL A 121 -12.36 0.09 2.26
N PRO A 122 -12.44 0.51 3.54
CA PRO A 122 -13.70 0.50 4.28
C PRO A 122 -14.76 1.38 3.60
N SER A 123 -16.03 1.01 3.70
CA SER A 123 -17.12 1.72 3.02
C SER A 123 -17.39 3.13 3.56
N ASP A 124 -16.95 3.43 4.78
CA ASP A 124 -17.25 4.66 5.52
C ASP A 124 -16.00 5.44 5.96
N ALA A 125 -14.84 5.16 5.35
CA ALA A 125 -13.59 5.77 5.74
C ALA A 125 -12.70 6.15 4.53
N SER A 126 -12.01 7.28 4.63
CA SER A 126 -11.11 7.76 3.58
C SER A 126 -9.70 7.19 3.77
N CYS A 127 -9.58 5.87 3.79
CA CYS A 127 -8.31 5.18 3.87
C CYS A 127 -8.35 3.79 3.22
N GLU A 128 -7.20 3.33 2.81
CA GLU A 128 -6.92 1.94 2.46
C GLU A 128 -6.24 1.26 3.63
N ILE A 129 -6.68 0.04 3.94
CA ILE A 129 -6.12 -0.80 4.99
C ILE A 129 -5.42 -1.99 4.34
N ASN A 130 -4.19 -2.25 4.77
CA ASN A 130 -3.37 -3.35 4.33
C ASN A 130 -2.99 -4.21 5.55
N CYS A 131 -3.59 -5.39 5.67
CA CYS A 131 -3.27 -6.35 6.72
C CYS A 131 -2.23 -7.33 6.19
N LEU A 132 -1.01 -7.24 6.70
CA LEU A 132 0.09 -8.14 6.33
C LEU A 132 0.36 -9.12 7.48
N LYS A 133 0.43 -10.41 7.15
CA LYS A 133 0.85 -11.49 8.05
C LYS A 133 2.08 -12.17 7.49
N LEU A 134 3.07 -12.38 8.35
CA LEU A 134 4.29 -13.12 8.04
C LEU A 134 4.39 -14.32 8.96
N LYS A 135 4.54 -15.52 8.39
CA LYS A 135 4.65 -16.76 9.14
C LYS A 135 5.89 -17.54 8.75
N ASN A 136 6.69 -17.92 9.75
CA ASN A 136 7.82 -18.81 9.57
C ASN A 136 7.36 -20.25 9.58
N ASN A 137 7.36 -20.91 8.43
CA ASN A 137 7.03 -22.33 8.28
C ASN A 137 8.29 -23.23 8.28
N SER A 138 9.48 -22.67 8.55
CA SER A 138 10.71 -23.46 8.66
C SER A 138 10.91 -24.00 10.09
N GLU A 139 11.86 -24.89 10.25
CA GLU A 139 12.26 -25.43 11.54
C GLU A 139 13.32 -24.58 12.26
N THR A 140 13.75 -23.48 11.64
CA THR A 140 14.78 -22.57 12.18
C THR A 140 14.25 -21.17 12.35
N GLU A 141 14.84 -20.41 13.26
CA GLU A 141 14.60 -18.99 13.44
C GLU A 141 14.94 -18.21 12.16
N LYS A 142 14.14 -17.19 11.83
CA LYS A 142 14.37 -16.27 10.72
C LYS A 142 14.49 -14.83 11.21
N ASN A 143 15.55 -14.17 10.75
CA ASN A 143 15.77 -12.73 10.96
C ASN A 143 15.46 -11.98 9.67
N ILE A 144 14.39 -11.20 9.68
CA ILE A 144 13.79 -10.59 8.50
C ILE A 144 13.80 -9.08 8.66
N SER A 145 14.09 -8.37 7.58
CA SER A 145 13.81 -6.95 7.48
C SER A 145 12.61 -6.73 6.53
N LEU A 146 11.52 -6.22 7.08
CA LEU A 146 10.31 -5.84 6.34
C LEU A 146 10.37 -4.35 6.03
N PHE A 147 10.12 -4.00 4.76
CA PHE A 147 10.00 -2.61 4.34
C PHE A 147 8.64 -2.38 3.69
N SER A 148 7.97 -1.30 4.06
CA SER A 148 6.84 -0.78 3.31
C SER A 148 7.29 0.34 2.39
N TYR A 149 6.56 0.59 1.30
CA TYR A 149 6.87 1.66 0.35
C TYR A 149 5.62 2.17 -0.34
N VAL A 150 5.40 3.49 -0.28
CA VAL A 150 4.45 4.21 -1.12
C VAL A 150 5.12 5.49 -1.65
N GLU A 151 4.85 5.84 -2.90
CA GLU A 151 5.33 7.06 -3.53
C GLU A 151 4.17 8.05 -3.65
N PHE A 152 4.28 9.22 -3.03
CA PHE A 152 3.21 10.21 -3.05
C PHE A 152 3.14 10.94 -4.38
N CYS A 153 1.92 11.09 -4.90
CA CYS A 153 1.60 11.97 -6.00
C CYS A 153 1.34 13.39 -5.48
N LEU A 154 1.68 14.39 -6.26
CA LEU A 154 1.39 15.79 -5.93
C LEU A 154 -0.03 16.18 -6.36
N TRP A 155 -1.00 15.35 -6.04
CA TRP A 155 -2.44 15.50 -6.26
C TRP A 155 -2.88 15.50 -7.72
N ASN A 156 -2.31 16.34 -8.59
CA ASN A 156 -2.62 16.35 -10.01
C ASN A 156 -1.76 15.32 -10.75
N ALA A 157 -2.37 14.21 -11.13
CA ALA A 157 -1.68 13.07 -11.74
C ALA A 157 -1.02 13.41 -13.08
N VAL A 158 -1.64 14.27 -13.89
CA VAL A 158 -1.08 14.67 -15.20
C VAL A 158 0.11 15.60 -15.00
N ASP A 159 -0.02 16.55 -14.11
CA ASP A 159 1.04 17.50 -13.79
C ASP A 159 2.22 16.79 -13.10
N ASP A 160 1.95 15.85 -12.22
CA ASP A 160 2.98 15.00 -11.58
C ASP A 160 3.76 14.14 -12.59
N ALA A 161 3.09 13.69 -13.65
CA ALA A 161 3.73 12.89 -14.70
C ALA A 161 4.50 13.71 -15.74
N SER A 162 4.09 14.97 -16.00
CA SER A 162 4.60 15.78 -17.10
C SER A 162 5.42 16.98 -16.68
N ASN A 163 5.21 17.52 -15.48
CA ASN A 163 5.88 18.71 -14.98
C ASN A 163 6.93 18.36 -13.92
N PHE A 164 8.11 18.04 -14.37
CA PHE A 164 9.24 17.68 -13.51
C PHE A 164 9.57 18.74 -12.45
N GLN A 165 9.50 20.04 -12.81
CA GLN A 165 9.85 21.12 -11.87
C GLN A 165 8.88 21.25 -10.70
N ARG A 166 7.64 20.83 -10.86
CA ARG A 166 6.66 20.83 -9.80
C ARG A 166 7.04 19.88 -8.67
N ASN A 167 7.69 18.77 -8.98
CA ASN A 167 8.15 17.80 -8.01
C ASN A 167 9.28 18.32 -7.12
N LEU A 168 9.98 19.39 -7.52
CA LEU A 168 11.14 19.90 -6.81
C LEU A 168 10.81 20.75 -5.58
N SER A 169 9.61 21.27 -5.46
CA SER A 169 9.35 22.36 -4.51
C SER A 169 8.00 22.33 -3.81
N ILE A 170 7.21 21.26 -3.94
CA ILE A 170 5.80 21.28 -3.51
C ILE A 170 5.49 20.30 -2.41
N GLY A 171 6.07 19.10 -2.45
CA GLY A 171 5.82 18.05 -1.46
C GLY A 171 6.62 18.29 -0.18
N GLU A 172 5.93 18.26 0.95
CA GLU A 172 6.54 18.31 2.27
C GLU A 172 6.08 17.11 3.07
N VAL A 173 6.93 16.60 3.92
CA VAL A 173 6.62 15.48 4.81
C VAL A 173 6.84 15.86 6.27
N GLU A 174 6.00 15.30 7.13
CA GLU A 174 6.17 15.31 8.57
C GLU A 174 6.16 13.87 9.07
N VAL A 175 7.02 13.56 10.03
CA VAL A 175 7.07 12.22 10.65
C VAL A 175 6.74 12.32 12.11
N GLN A 176 5.80 11.51 12.57
CA GLN A 176 5.46 11.41 13.98
C GLN A 176 5.25 9.93 14.36
N GLY A 177 6.20 9.37 15.11
CA GLY A 177 6.21 7.93 15.39
C GLY A 177 6.28 7.11 14.10
N SER A 178 5.38 6.17 13.93
CA SER A 178 5.27 5.35 12.72
C SER A 178 4.37 5.95 11.64
N THR A 179 4.01 7.23 11.73
CA THR A 179 3.16 7.90 10.76
C THR A 179 3.94 8.94 9.97
N ILE A 180 3.88 8.84 8.66
CA ILE A 180 4.47 9.77 7.70
C ILE A 180 3.32 10.52 7.03
N TYR A 181 3.30 11.85 7.17
CA TYR A 181 2.29 12.75 6.61
C TYR A 181 2.86 13.45 5.40
N HIS A 182 2.07 13.56 4.33
CA HIS A 182 2.41 14.29 3.13
C HIS A 182 1.42 15.41 2.88
N LYS A 183 1.93 16.63 2.76
CA LYS A 183 1.16 17.85 2.46
C LYS A 183 1.80 18.63 1.32
N THR A 184 1.07 19.58 0.76
CA THR A 184 1.59 20.50 -0.27
C THR A 184 1.26 21.94 0.11
N GLU A 185 2.27 22.80 0.22
CA GLU A 185 2.12 24.20 0.63
C GLU A 185 2.52 25.20 -0.42
N TYR A 186 3.38 24.84 -1.34
CA TYR A 186 3.87 25.75 -2.36
C TYR A 186 2.82 26.00 -3.45
N ARG A 187 2.51 27.24 -3.77
CA ARG A 187 1.56 27.73 -4.78
C ARG A 187 0.08 27.38 -4.55
N GLU A 188 -0.23 26.19 -4.10
CA GLU A 188 -1.59 25.77 -3.82
C GLU A 188 -1.71 25.44 -2.35
N ARG A 189 -2.11 26.41 -1.55
CA ARG A 189 -2.34 26.24 -0.11
C ARG A 189 -3.53 25.33 0.12
N ARG A 190 -3.28 24.04 0.07
CA ARG A 190 -4.32 23.03 0.22
C ARG A 190 -4.59 22.76 1.69
N LYS A 191 -5.85 22.51 2.00
CA LYS A 191 -6.31 22.13 3.35
C LYS A 191 -6.24 20.62 3.59
N HIS A 192 -5.90 19.84 2.57
CA HIS A 192 -5.85 18.39 2.64
C HIS A 192 -4.41 17.86 2.69
N TYR A 193 -4.30 16.67 3.24
CA TYR A 193 -3.05 15.91 3.34
C TYR A 193 -3.34 14.43 3.29
N SER A 194 -2.32 13.64 3.01
CA SER A 194 -2.34 12.19 3.12
C SER A 194 -1.38 11.71 4.21
N PHE A 195 -1.58 10.47 4.66
CA PHE A 195 -0.66 9.84 5.60
C PHE A 195 -0.49 8.36 5.26
N PHE A 196 0.66 7.82 5.65
CA PHE A 196 0.91 6.40 5.64
C PHE A 196 1.50 5.99 6.99
N THR A 197 0.95 4.93 7.59
CA THR A 197 1.30 4.50 8.94
C THR A 197 1.27 2.98 9.08
N VAL A 198 1.87 2.48 10.16
CA VAL A 198 1.77 1.10 10.60
C VAL A 198 1.50 1.04 12.10
N ASN A 199 0.82 0.00 12.56
CA ASN A 199 0.39 -0.19 13.95
C ASN A 199 1.49 -0.69 14.90
N THR A 200 2.75 -0.62 14.51
CA THR A 200 3.90 -0.97 15.34
C THR A 200 4.95 0.13 15.30
N GLN A 201 5.85 0.13 16.27
CA GLN A 201 7.02 0.98 16.21
C GLN A 201 7.93 0.52 15.06
N VAL A 202 8.43 1.46 14.27
CA VAL A 202 9.38 1.20 13.20
C VAL A 202 10.81 1.41 13.69
N ASP A 203 11.74 0.62 13.17
CA ASP A 203 13.17 0.77 13.50
C ASP A 203 13.78 1.97 12.81
N ASN A 204 13.45 2.16 11.52
CA ASN A 204 13.86 3.30 10.72
C ASN A 204 12.79 3.61 9.66
N TYR A 205 12.97 4.73 8.97
CA TYR A 205 12.12 5.16 7.86
C TYR A 205 12.92 5.93 6.82
N ASP A 206 12.36 6.09 5.62
CA ASP A 206 12.80 7.07 4.63
C ASP A 206 11.60 7.78 4.02
N THR A 207 11.73 9.08 3.82
CA THR A 207 10.73 9.88 3.11
C THR A 207 11.28 10.51 1.83
N ASN A 208 12.59 10.41 1.60
CA ASN A 208 13.24 10.82 0.36
C ASN A 208 13.44 9.59 -0.54
N ARG A 209 12.92 9.66 -1.77
CA ARG A 209 12.97 8.57 -2.73
C ARG A 209 14.41 8.14 -3.07
N ASP A 210 15.28 9.09 -3.30
CA ASP A 210 16.67 8.79 -3.71
C ASP A 210 17.48 8.18 -2.56
N ALA A 211 17.18 8.56 -1.31
CA ALA A 211 17.78 7.93 -0.14
C ALA A 211 17.34 6.46 0.02
N PHE A 212 16.08 6.15 -0.27
CA PHE A 212 15.57 4.79 -0.19
C PHE A 212 16.01 3.91 -1.36
N LEU A 213 15.83 4.41 -2.61
CA LEU A 213 16.14 3.61 -3.81
C LEU A 213 17.65 3.52 -4.07
N GLY A 214 18.39 4.57 -3.76
CA GLY A 214 19.79 4.74 -4.17
C GLY A 214 19.92 5.37 -5.57
N ALA A 215 21.04 6.02 -5.81
CA ALA A 215 21.31 6.68 -7.08
C ALA A 215 21.41 5.66 -8.23
N GLY A 216 20.56 5.80 -9.23
CA GLY A 216 20.53 4.94 -10.40
C GLY A 216 19.80 3.61 -10.22
N ASN A 217 19.26 3.31 -9.05
CA ASN A 217 18.46 2.11 -8.80
C ASN A 217 16.96 2.38 -9.04
N GLY A 218 16.25 1.32 -9.39
CA GLY A 218 14.80 1.33 -9.51
C GLY A 218 14.11 0.68 -8.30
N ASN A 219 12.80 0.54 -8.40
CA ASN A 219 11.98 -0.06 -7.33
C ASN A 219 12.25 -1.56 -7.12
N ALA A 220 12.88 -2.27 -8.06
CA ALA A 220 13.09 -3.70 -7.95
C ALA A 220 13.95 -4.10 -6.74
N PHE A 221 15.07 -3.42 -6.55
CA PHE A 221 16.03 -3.68 -5.48
C PHE A 221 16.50 -2.36 -4.87
N PRO A 222 15.68 -1.70 -4.03
CA PRO A 222 16.06 -0.46 -3.37
C PRO A 222 17.32 -0.64 -2.51
N GLU A 223 18.19 0.36 -2.51
CA GLU A 223 19.45 0.30 -1.76
C GLU A 223 19.21 0.09 -0.26
N ALA A 224 18.21 0.77 0.31
CA ALA A 224 17.83 0.61 1.71
C ALA A 224 17.41 -0.84 2.03
N VAL A 225 16.65 -1.48 1.12
CA VAL A 225 16.22 -2.88 1.27
C VAL A 225 17.42 -3.82 1.17
N CYS A 226 18.31 -3.61 0.18
CA CYS A 226 19.52 -4.42 0.02
C CYS A 226 20.46 -4.32 1.23
N LYS A 227 20.62 -3.11 1.78
CA LYS A 227 21.46 -2.83 2.96
C LYS A 227 20.79 -3.15 4.29
N LYS A 228 19.50 -3.53 4.28
CA LYS A 228 18.66 -3.72 5.47
C LYS A 228 18.66 -2.47 6.37
N LYS A 229 18.65 -1.27 5.78
CA LYS A 229 18.71 -0.03 6.57
C LYS A 229 18.18 1.18 5.82
N CYS A 230 17.12 1.80 6.36
CA CYS A 230 16.70 3.15 6.04
C CYS A 230 17.59 4.19 6.76
N SER A 231 17.65 5.40 6.21
CA SER A 231 18.54 6.47 6.67
C SER A 231 17.86 7.51 7.57
N ASN A 232 16.55 7.37 7.82
CA ASN A 232 15.70 8.37 8.48
C ASN A 232 15.69 9.71 7.73
N SER A 233 15.70 9.65 6.40
CA SER A 233 15.68 10.83 5.54
C SER A 233 14.36 11.57 5.63
N ILE A 234 14.42 12.91 5.56
CA ILE A 234 13.26 13.80 5.47
C ILE A 234 13.26 14.49 4.12
N ALA A 235 12.23 14.24 3.31
CA ALA A 235 12.07 14.92 2.02
C ALA A 235 11.59 16.35 2.22
N SER A 236 12.16 17.26 1.45
CA SER A 236 11.71 18.63 1.31
C SER A 236 11.63 18.95 -0.19
N GLY A 237 10.46 18.79 -0.74
CA GLY A 237 10.14 19.07 -2.15
C GLY A 237 10.36 17.92 -3.12
N TRP A 238 11.44 17.21 -3.06
CA TRP A 238 11.85 16.21 -4.05
C TRP A 238 11.22 14.85 -3.79
N TYR A 239 10.43 14.31 -4.73
CA TYR A 239 9.87 12.96 -4.74
C TYR A 239 9.58 12.37 -3.36
N PRO A 240 8.58 12.87 -2.62
CA PRO A 240 8.27 12.37 -1.29
C PRO A 240 7.72 10.95 -1.37
N ILE A 241 8.20 10.11 -0.46
CA ILE A 241 7.75 8.74 -0.26
C ILE A 241 7.39 8.52 1.21
N ALA A 242 6.74 7.39 1.50
CA ALA A 242 6.72 6.85 2.84
C ALA A 242 7.23 5.41 2.79
N ALA A 243 8.35 5.19 3.43
CA ALA A 243 8.95 3.88 3.61
C ALA A 243 9.24 3.64 5.09
N HIS A 244 8.82 2.51 5.61
CA HIS A 244 9.12 2.05 6.96
C HIS A 244 10.07 0.86 6.90
N GLN A 245 10.94 0.72 7.88
CA GLN A 245 11.73 -0.47 8.15
C GLN A 245 11.31 -1.06 9.48
N ILE A 246 11.05 -2.36 9.49
CA ILE A 246 10.71 -3.16 10.67
C ILE A 246 11.58 -4.39 10.64
N ASP A 247 12.51 -4.50 11.61
CA ASP A 247 13.35 -5.67 11.78
C ASP A 247 12.67 -6.62 12.77
N LEU A 248 12.57 -7.89 12.41
CA LEU A 248 11.85 -8.87 13.22
C LEU A 248 12.52 -10.23 13.18
N THR A 249 12.41 -10.93 14.29
CA THR A 249 12.77 -12.33 14.42
C THR A 249 11.49 -13.15 14.50
N LEU A 250 11.40 -14.23 13.74
CA LEU A 250 10.32 -15.20 13.75
C LEU A 250 10.85 -16.56 14.15
N LEU A 251 10.39 -17.09 15.29
CA LEU A 251 10.66 -18.45 15.70
C LEU A 251 9.95 -19.46 14.77
N PRO A 252 10.34 -20.76 14.76
CA PRO A 252 9.64 -21.79 14.02
C PRO A 252 8.14 -21.82 14.34
N GLY A 253 7.30 -21.72 13.32
CA GLY A 253 5.84 -21.67 13.44
C GLY A 253 5.26 -20.32 13.89
N GLU A 254 6.08 -19.34 14.27
CA GLU A 254 5.63 -18.02 14.71
C GLU A 254 5.05 -17.21 13.55
N GLU A 255 4.00 -16.45 13.87
CA GLU A 255 3.33 -15.51 12.96
C GLU A 255 3.34 -14.12 13.57
N LYS A 256 3.62 -13.09 12.76
CA LYS A 256 3.46 -11.67 13.12
C LYS A 256 2.54 -10.96 12.15
N GLU A 257 1.77 -10.04 12.69
CA GLU A 257 0.72 -9.32 11.99
C GLU A 257 0.96 -7.81 12.05
N PHE A 258 0.70 -7.14 10.92
CA PHE A 258 0.85 -5.70 10.77
C PHE A 258 -0.38 -5.12 10.08
N VAL A 259 -0.81 -3.95 10.54
CA VAL A 259 -1.85 -3.15 9.88
C VAL A 259 -1.23 -1.86 9.39
N PHE A 260 -1.10 -1.73 8.07
CA PHE A 260 -0.70 -0.50 7.42
C PHE A 260 -1.94 0.24 6.95
N MET A 261 -1.89 1.58 6.98
CA MET A 261 -2.98 2.43 6.52
C MET A 261 -2.43 3.55 5.65
N LEU A 262 -3.05 3.73 4.48
CA LEU A 262 -2.87 4.90 3.62
C LEU A 262 -4.15 5.71 3.67
N GLY A 263 -4.11 6.91 4.21
CA GLY A 263 -5.30 7.73 4.43
C GLY A 263 -5.22 9.12 3.84
N TYR A 264 -6.39 9.75 3.73
CA TYR A 264 -6.59 11.11 3.26
C TYR A 264 -7.46 11.87 4.25
N CYS A 265 -7.06 13.10 4.58
CA CYS A 265 -7.78 13.98 5.46
C CYS A 265 -7.89 15.41 4.91
N GLU A 266 -8.96 16.10 5.25
CA GLU A 266 -9.12 17.54 5.05
C GLU A 266 -9.29 18.22 6.38
N ASN A 267 -8.61 19.35 6.59
CA ASN A 267 -8.80 20.21 7.76
C ASN A 267 -9.68 21.41 7.39
N PRO A 268 -10.44 21.97 8.34
CA PRO A 268 -11.05 23.29 8.16
C PRO A 268 -9.98 24.34 7.80
N ALA A 269 -10.36 25.35 7.03
CA ALA A 269 -9.41 26.37 6.57
C ALA A 269 -8.81 27.20 7.72
N ASP A 270 -9.57 27.38 8.78
CA ASP A 270 -9.22 28.09 10.01
C ASP A 270 -8.52 27.21 11.06
N ASP A 271 -8.50 25.89 10.87
CA ASP A 271 -7.87 24.91 11.77
C ASP A 271 -6.89 23.99 11.03
N LYS A 272 -6.20 24.54 10.06
CA LYS A 272 -5.27 23.79 9.21
C LYS A 272 -3.99 23.39 9.94
N TRP A 273 -3.52 24.22 10.88
CA TRP A 273 -2.22 24.11 11.51
C TRP A 273 -2.33 23.92 13.02
N GLU A 274 -1.58 22.97 13.58
CA GLU A 274 -1.38 22.87 15.04
C GLU A 274 -0.25 23.78 15.54
N ALA A 275 0.68 24.16 14.66
CA ALA A 275 1.73 25.15 14.87
C ALA A 275 2.20 25.70 13.51
N PRO A 276 2.95 26.81 13.45
CA PRO A 276 3.45 27.37 12.20
C PRO A 276 4.16 26.33 11.33
N GLY A 277 3.61 26.03 10.15
CA GLY A 277 4.12 25.05 9.21
C GLY A 277 3.89 23.57 9.57
N ILE A 278 3.25 23.28 10.72
CA ILE A 278 2.94 21.92 11.19
C ILE A 278 1.45 21.67 11.03
N ILE A 279 1.09 20.70 10.19
CA ILE A 279 -0.30 20.41 9.86
C ILE A 279 -1.05 19.83 11.07
N ASN A 280 -2.33 20.23 11.26
CA ASN A 280 -3.18 19.64 12.25
C ASN A 280 -3.51 18.18 11.90
N LYS A 281 -3.11 17.26 12.76
CA LYS A 281 -3.19 15.80 12.57
C LYS A 281 -4.39 15.15 13.28
N THR A 282 -5.28 15.94 13.89
CA THR A 282 -6.40 15.43 14.69
C THR A 282 -7.27 14.45 13.90
N SER A 283 -7.64 14.80 12.66
CA SER A 283 -8.46 13.95 11.80
C SER A 283 -7.77 12.64 11.44
N ALA A 284 -6.46 12.68 11.12
CA ALA A 284 -5.70 11.49 10.81
C ALA A 284 -5.55 10.59 12.04
N LYS A 285 -5.25 11.15 13.21
CA LYS A 285 -5.14 10.38 14.46
C LYS A 285 -6.45 9.67 14.79
N ALA A 286 -7.59 10.36 14.66
CA ALA A 286 -8.90 9.74 14.85
C ALA A 286 -9.18 8.61 13.87
N LEU A 287 -8.80 8.77 12.60
CA LEU A 287 -8.95 7.74 11.58
C LEU A 287 -8.04 6.53 11.85
N ILE A 288 -6.77 6.76 12.23
CA ILE A 288 -5.83 5.72 12.61
C ILE A 288 -6.36 4.90 13.79
N GLU A 289 -6.87 5.57 14.84
CA GLU A 289 -7.38 4.91 16.04
C GLU A 289 -8.56 3.97 15.76
N ARG A 290 -9.34 4.21 14.71
CA ARG A 290 -10.45 3.32 14.30
C ARG A 290 -9.96 1.95 13.80
N PHE A 291 -8.74 1.84 13.26
CA PHE A 291 -8.28 0.65 12.54
C PHE A 291 -6.87 0.20 12.94
N ASN A 292 -6.29 0.73 14.01
CA ASN A 292 -4.90 0.52 14.42
C ASN A 292 -4.60 -0.84 15.04
N THR A 293 -5.54 -1.77 15.03
CA THR A 293 -5.31 -3.17 15.46
C THR A 293 -5.85 -4.14 14.41
N MET A 294 -5.29 -5.36 14.37
CA MET A 294 -5.77 -6.39 13.46
C MET A 294 -7.24 -6.72 13.69
N GLU A 295 -7.69 -6.76 14.95
CA GLU A 295 -9.10 -6.99 15.30
C GLU A 295 -10.02 -5.94 14.69
N LYS A 296 -9.72 -4.63 14.89
CA LYS A 296 -10.50 -3.51 14.31
C LYS A 296 -10.49 -3.53 12.78
N ALA A 297 -9.33 -3.82 12.18
CA ALA A 297 -9.22 -3.95 10.72
C ALA A 297 -10.05 -5.11 10.18
N MET A 298 -10.02 -6.26 10.82
CA MET A 298 -10.80 -7.44 10.42
C MET A 298 -12.30 -7.26 10.65
N GLN A 299 -12.70 -6.50 11.67
CA GLN A 299 -14.09 -6.11 11.85
C GLN A 299 -14.56 -5.21 10.68
N ALA A 300 -13.80 -4.19 10.32
CA ALA A 300 -14.10 -3.33 9.18
C ALA A 300 -14.15 -4.12 7.85
N PHE A 301 -13.29 -5.11 7.69
CA PHE A 301 -13.34 -6.01 6.55
C PHE A 301 -14.61 -6.87 6.51
N ALA A 302 -15.06 -7.39 7.66
CA ALA A 302 -16.32 -8.13 7.74
C ALA A 302 -17.52 -7.24 7.40
N GLU A 303 -17.54 -6.00 7.85
CA GLU A 303 -18.56 -5.00 7.51
C GLU A 303 -18.57 -4.68 6.01
N LEU A 304 -17.39 -4.52 5.37
CA LEU A 304 -17.27 -4.34 3.92
C LEU A 304 -17.83 -5.54 3.15
N LYS A 305 -17.51 -6.77 3.55
CA LYS A 305 -18.06 -7.98 2.92
C LYS A 305 -19.58 -8.00 3.02
N ASN A 306 -20.12 -7.76 4.21
CA ASN A 306 -21.57 -7.73 4.42
C ASN A 306 -22.26 -6.63 3.59
N TYR A 307 -21.63 -5.47 3.43
CA TYR A 307 -22.12 -4.39 2.57
C TYR A 307 -22.29 -4.88 1.11
N TRP A 308 -21.25 -5.46 0.54
CA TRP A 308 -21.27 -5.95 -0.84
C TRP A 308 -22.22 -7.13 -1.02
N GLU A 309 -22.25 -8.08 -0.09
CA GLU A 309 -23.17 -9.21 -0.11
C GLU A 309 -24.63 -8.75 -0.09
N THR A 310 -24.97 -7.80 0.77
CA THR A 310 -26.30 -7.22 0.88
C THR A 310 -26.71 -6.46 -0.38
N LEU A 311 -25.79 -5.66 -0.94
CA LEU A 311 -26.04 -4.87 -2.13
C LEU A 311 -26.30 -5.77 -3.35
N LEU A 312 -25.46 -6.78 -3.55
CA LEU A 312 -25.52 -7.65 -4.72
C LEU A 312 -26.55 -8.76 -4.61
N ALA A 313 -27.00 -9.12 -3.41
CA ALA A 313 -28.08 -10.11 -3.21
C ALA A 313 -29.42 -9.67 -3.82
N ARG A 314 -29.58 -8.39 -4.15
CA ARG A 314 -30.79 -7.86 -4.81
C ARG A 314 -30.91 -8.29 -6.28
N PHE A 315 -29.83 -8.71 -6.90
CA PHE A 315 -29.77 -9.13 -8.30
C PHE A 315 -28.89 -10.38 -8.41
N ALA A 316 -29.56 -11.54 -8.37
CA ALA A 316 -28.89 -12.81 -8.62
C ALA A 316 -29.38 -13.37 -9.97
N VAL A 317 -28.45 -13.67 -10.87
CA VAL A 317 -28.72 -14.42 -12.09
C VAL A 317 -28.04 -15.77 -11.94
N VAL A 318 -28.84 -16.83 -12.02
CA VAL A 318 -28.36 -18.20 -12.07
C VAL A 318 -28.53 -18.69 -13.51
N SER A 319 -27.45 -19.09 -14.16
CA SER A 319 -27.48 -19.64 -15.51
C SER A 319 -26.89 -21.06 -15.48
N GLU A 320 -27.52 -21.96 -16.26
CA GLU A 320 -27.00 -23.32 -16.48
C GLU A 320 -25.82 -23.35 -17.46
N ASN A 321 -25.56 -22.25 -18.18
CA ASN A 321 -24.42 -22.09 -19.06
C ASN A 321 -23.28 -21.33 -18.32
N GLU A 322 -22.19 -22.03 -18.09
CA GLU A 322 -20.92 -21.43 -17.62
C GLU A 322 -20.29 -20.51 -18.67
#